data_54a8e8b4c55f4fb2bc69efc79f78c633
#
_entry.id   54a8e8b4c55f4fb2bc69efc79f78c633
#
_cell.length_a   1.000
_cell.length_b   1.000
_cell.length_c   1.000
_cell.angle_alpha   90.00
_cell.angle_beta   90.00
_cell.angle_gamma   90.00
#
_symmetry.space_group_name_H-M   'P 1'
#
loop_
_entity.id
_entity.type
_entity.pdbx_description
1 polymer ?
#
loop_
_entity_poly.entity_id
_entity_poly.type
_entity_poly.pdbx_seq_one_letter_code
_entity_poly.pdbx_strand_id
1 'polypeptide(L)'
;MRDYAKEFENRVAFIRDLLKSSGAKGVIYGNSGGKDSALVGILCKAACDNTVGIMMPCASKRNFGADMTDGLAVAEQFNIETRTVDLTAEKELVMQTVSAVTTLNQMATSNIAPRLRMLTLYTIGAAEGRLVAGTGNRSEAYMGYFTKWGDGAYDFNPIADLTVTEIYEFLTWLHAPENIIRKAPSAGLFEGQTDEQEMGVTYAAIDKYILTGEASEHDKAIIDRYHSRSEHKRRPAATYHAE
;
A
#
# COMPACT_ATOMS: atom_id res chain seq x y z
N MET A 1 -10.85 -18.34 10.62
CA MET A 1 -11.52 -17.04 10.29
C MET A 1 -11.25 -16.09 11.44
N ARG A 2 -10.79 -14.87 11.17
CA ARG A 2 -10.55 -13.85 12.21
C ARG A 2 -11.87 -13.32 12.76
N ASP A 3 -11.88 -12.88 14.01
CA ASP A 3 -12.98 -12.10 14.59
C ASP A 3 -12.78 -10.63 14.18
N TYR A 4 -13.42 -10.21 13.08
CA TYR A 4 -13.23 -8.87 12.51
C TYR A 4 -13.74 -7.74 13.41
N ALA A 5 -14.68 -7.99 14.30
CA ALA A 5 -15.09 -6.99 15.29
C ALA A 5 -13.94 -6.71 16.28
N LYS A 6 -13.34 -7.75 16.81
CA LYS A 6 -12.18 -7.66 17.71
C LYS A 6 -10.95 -7.11 17.00
N GLU A 7 -10.70 -7.52 15.75
CA GLU A 7 -9.61 -7.00 14.92
C GLU A 7 -9.75 -5.50 14.67
N PHE A 8 -10.97 -5.02 14.43
CA PHE A 8 -11.26 -3.61 14.25
C PHE A 8 -10.92 -2.82 15.52
N GLU A 9 -11.46 -3.24 16.67
CA GLU A 9 -11.20 -2.60 17.96
C GLU A 9 -9.70 -2.54 18.29
N ASN A 10 -8.99 -3.64 18.12
CA ASN A 10 -7.55 -3.75 18.41
C ASN A 10 -6.71 -2.83 17.51
N ARG A 11 -7.01 -2.75 16.20
CA ARG A 11 -6.26 -1.90 15.25
C ARG A 11 -6.56 -0.42 15.49
N VAL A 12 -7.80 -0.08 15.79
CA VAL A 12 -8.18 1.28 16.19
C VAL A 12 -7.47 1.70 17.48
N ALA A 13 -7.41 0.82 18.47
CA ALA A 13 -6.68 1.07 19.71
C ALA A 13 -5.17 1.26 19.45
N PHE A 14 -4.56 0.37 18.65
CA PHE A 14 -3.15 0.49 18.24
C PHE A 14 -2.83 1.85 17.61
N ILE A 15 -3.68 2.33 16.67
CA ILE A 15 -3.48 3.63 16.03
C ILE A 15 -3.62 4.78 17.03
N ARG A 16 -4.60 4.72 17.94
CA ARG A 16 -4.79 5.73 18.99
C ARG A 16 -3.60 5.81 19.96
N ASP A 17 -3.06 4.67 20.34
CA ASP A 17 -1.88 4.61 21.23
C ASP A 17 -0.64 5.20 20.55
N LEU A 18 -0.45 4.94 19.26
CA LEU A 18 0.64 5.54 18.46
C LEU A 18 0.50 7.06 18.38
N LEU A 19 -0.68 7.57 18.08
CA LEU A 19 -0.93 9.01 18.03
C LEU A 19 -0.68 9.67 19.38
N LYS A 20 -1.12 9.06 20.47
CA LYS A 20 -0.90 9.55 21.82
C LYS A 20 0.59 9.55 22.18
N SER A 21 1.32 8.49 21.88
CA SER A 21 2.74 8.35 22.25
C SER A 21 3.66 9.24 21.41
N SER A 22 3.33 9.45 20.12
CA SER A 22 4.10 10.32 19.23
C SER A 22 3.78 11.81 19.36
N GLY A 23 2.61 12.16 19.93
CA GLY A 23 2.10 13.52 19.93
C GLY A 23 1.64 14.03 18.56
N ALA A 24 1.48 13.14 17.58
CA ALA A 24 1.03 13.51 16.24
C ALA A 24 -0.43 14.01 16.25
N LYS A 25 -0.73 14.96 15.38
CA LYS A 25 -2.04 15.62 15.29
C LYS A 25 -3.06 14.82 14.50
N GLY A 26 -2.64 13.82 13.73
CA GLY A 26 -3.50 13.02 12.86
C GLY A 26 -2.74 12.02 12.02
N VAL A 27 -3.44 11.47 11.03
CA VAL A 27 -2.91 10.46 10.11
C VAL A 27 -3.02 10.95 8.67
N ILE A 28 -2.04 10.59 7.85
CA ILE A 28 -2.04 10.74 6.39
C ILE A 28 -1.76 9.40 5.74
N TYR A 29 -2.46 9.08 4.64
CA TYR A 29 -2.21 7.86 3.87
C TYR A 29 -2.42 8.09 2.38
N GLY A 30 -1.82 7.23 1.54
CA GLY A 30 -2.07 7.22 0.10
C GLY A 30 -3.40 6.54 -0.23
N ASN A 31 -4.39 7.29 -0.72
CA ASN A 31 -5.65 6.74 -1.19
C ASN A 31 -5.53 6.37 -2.68
N SER A 32 -5.23 5.11 -2.95
CA SER A 32 -5.04 4.59 -4.31
C SER A 32 -6.34 4.11 -4.97
N GLY A 33 -7.46 4.10 -4.26
CA GLY A 33 -8.71 3.47 -4.71
C GLY A 33 -8.62 1.94 -4.77
N GLY A 34 -7.67 1.34 -4.08
CA GLY A 34 -7.52 -0.10 -3.90
C GLY A 34 -8.01 -0.59 -2.54
N LYS A 35 -8.19 -1.91 -2.40
CA LYS A 35 -8.65 -2.58 -1.18
C LYS A 35 -7.84 -2.24 0.08
N ASP A 36 -6.52 -2.19 -0.06
CA ASP A 36 -5.59 -1.97 1.06
C ASP A 36 -5.69 -0.55 1.59
N SER A 37 -5.64 0.45 0.68
CA SER A 37 -5.82 1.85 1.06
C SER A 37 -7.20 2.15 1.61
N ALA A 38 -8.25 1.46 1.12
CA ALA A 38 -9.60 1.55 1.65
C ALA A 38 -9.65 1.09 3.12
N LEU A 39 -9.13 -0.11 3.41
CA LEU A 39 -9.12 -0.64 4.78
C LEU A 39 -8.30 0.24 5.73
N VAL A 40 -7.10 0.69 5.30
CA VAL A 40 -6.27 1.60 6.11
C VAL A 40 -6.99 2.92 6.39
N GLY A 41 -7.61 3.53 5.37
CA GLY A 41 -8.36 4.78 5.54
C GLY A 41 -9.50 4.64 6.54
N ILE A 42 -10.29 3.56 6.47
CA ILE A 42 -11.40 3.27 7.38
C ILE A 42 -10.89 3.09 8.83
N LEU A 43 -9.85 2.29 9.03
CA LEU A 43 -9.25 2.05 10.35
C LEU A 43 -8.67 3.34 10.95
N CYS A 44 -7.94 4.12 10.17
CA CYS A 44 -7.36 5.39 10.60
C CYS A 44 -8.43 6.42 10.94
N LYS A 45 -9.50 6.53 10.13
CA LYS A 45 -10.63 7.43 10.41
C LYS A 45 -11.39 7.05 11.67
N ALA A 46 -11.59 5.77 11.91
CA ALA A 46 -12.21 5.28 13.15
C ALA A 46 -11.35 5.55 14.40
N ALA A 47 -10.03 5.61 14.23
CA ALA A 47 -9.11 5.93 15.30
C ALA A 47 -8.98 7.44 15.55
N CYS A 48 -9.01 8.25 14.49
CA CYS A 48 -8.73 9.69 14.53
C CYS A 48 -9.52 10.43 13.46
N ASP A 49 -10.36 11.38 13.87
CA ASP A 49 -11.11 12.22 12.93
C ASP A 49 -10.21 13.03 11.99
N ASN A 50 -9.01 13.41 12.47
CA ASN A 50 -8.00 14.12 11.69
C ASN A 50 -7.20 13.16 10.79
N THR A 51 -7.90 12.39 9.97
CA THR A 51 -7.34 11.46 8.96
C THR A 51 -7.57 12.03 7.57
N VAL A 52 -6.52 12.09 6.75
CA VAL A 52 -6.58 12.55 5.36
C VAL A 52 -6.01 11.51 4.40
N GLY A 53 -6.76 11.23 3.34
CA GLY A 53 -6.32 10.41 2.20
C GLY A 53 -5.79 11.30 1.07
N ILE A 54 -4.60 10.99 0.55
CA ILE A 54 -4.04 11.71 -0.59
C ILE A 54 -4.13 10.84 -1.82
N MET A 55 -4.89 11.27 -2.81
CA MET A 55 -4.90 10.70 -4.15
C MET A 55 -3.76 11.31 -4.97
N MET A 56 -2.90 10.45 -5.51
CA MET A 56 -1.68 10.87 -6.20
C MET A 56 -1.60 10.22 -7.59
N PRO A 57 -2.45 10.67 -8.55
CA PRO A 57 -2.33 10.20 -9.93
C PRO A 57 -0.94 10.55 -10.49
N CYS A 58 -0.42 9.67 -11.37
CA CYS A 58 0.92 9.82 -11.90
C CYS A 58 1.02 9.20 -13.30
N ALA A 59 0.76 10.00 -14.32
CA ALA A 59 0.89 9.65 -15.75
C ALA A 59 0.13 8.36 -16.20
N SER A 60 -0.96 8.01 -15.54
CA SER A 60 -1.77 6.82 -15.84
C SER A 60 -3.24 7.19 -15.98
N LYS A 61 -3.86 6.87 -17.12
CA LYS A 61 -5.30 7.09 -17.36
C LYS A 61 -6.18 6.40 -16.29
N ARG A 62 -5.77 5.22 -15.81
CA ARG A 62 -6.46 4.49 -14.76
C ARG A 62 -6.45 5.27 -13.45
N ASN A 63 -5.30 5.86 -13.07
CA ASN A 63 -5.19 6.63 -11.85
C ASN A 63 -6.08 7.88 -11.85
N PHE A 64 -6.27 8.54 -13.02
CA PHE A 64 -7.19 9.67 -13.17
C PHE A 64 -8.67 9.28 -13.32
N GLY A 65 -8.97 8.02 -13.62
CA GLY A 65 -10.33 7.52 -13.86
C GLY A 65 -10.85 6.65 -12.72
N ALA A 66 -10.90 5.33 -12.95
CA ALA A 66 -11.52 4.36 -12.04
C ALA A 66 -10.95 4.39 -10.62
N ASP A 67 -9.61 4.51 -10.48
CA ASP A 67 -8.98 4.52 -9.17
C ASP A 67 -9.39 5.74 -8.33
N MET A 68 -9.51 6.92 -8.94
CA MET A 68 -10.02 8.12 -8.23
C MET A 68 -11.49 7.96 -7.83
N THR A 69 -12.34 7.46 -8.73
CA THR A 69 -13.75 7.22 -8.44
C THR A 69 -13.92 6.25 -7.26
N ASP A 70 -13.16 5.17 -7.27
CA ASP A 70 -13.18 4.16 -6.21
C ASP A 70 -12.71 4.74 -4.86
N GLY A 71 -11.61 5.50 -4.87
CA GLY A 71 -11.08 6.15 -3.67
C GLY A 71 -12.03 7.19 -3.08
N LEU A 72 -12.74 7.95 -3.93
CA LEU A 72 -13.75 8.91 -3.49
C LEU A 72 -14.98 8.22 -2.90
N ALA A 73 -15.42 7.10 -3.47
CA ALA A 73 -16.57 6.34 -2.94
C ALA A 73 -16.33 5.87 -1.49
N VAL A 74 -15.13 5.37 -1.19
CA VAL A 74 -14.74 5.02 0.18
C VAL A 74 -14.68 6.25 1.07
N ALA A 75 -14.06 7.33 0.60
CA ALA A 75 -13.92 8.56 1.36
C ALA A 75 -15.27 9.17 1.72
N GLU A 76 -16.23 9.17 0.80
CA GLU A 76 -17.60 9.64 1.01
C GLU A 76 -18.33 8.77 2.04
N GLN A 77 -18.32 7.44 1.86
CA GLN A 77 -19.05 6.52 2.76
C GLN A 77 -18.53 6.61 4.20
N PHE A 78 -17.23 6.77 4.40
CA PHE A 78 -16.61 6.78 5.73
C PHE A 78 -16.20 8.18 6.22
N ASN A 79 -16.66 9.24 5.54
CA ASN A 79 -16.37 10.64 5.88
C ASN A 79 -14.88 10.93 6.08
N ILE A 80 -14.04 10.51 5.12
CA ILE A 80 -12.59 10.71 5.13
C ILE A 80 -12.26 11.94 4.27
N GLU A 81 -11.55 12.93 4.85
CA GLU A 81 -11.02 14.04 4.07
C GLU A 81 -10.10 13.52 2.96
N THR A 82 -10.26 14.01 1.74
CA THR A 82 -9.46 13.60 0.59
C THR A 82 -8.93 14.81 -0.17
N ARG A 83 -7.65 14.74 -0.54
CA ARG A 83 -6.98 15.76 -1.37
C ARG A 83 -6.30 15.08 -2.56
N THR A 84 -6.11 15.81 -3.65
CA THR A 84 -5.46 15.30 -4.86
C THR A 84 -4.17 16.06 -5.12
N VAL A 85 -3.10 15.31 -5.40
CA VAL A 85 -1.79 15.84 -5.84
C VAL A 85 -1.39 15.09 -7.11
N ASP A 86 -1.45 15.75 -8.26
CA ASP A 86 -0.98 15.17 -9.52
C ASP A 86 0.56 15.18 -9.57
N LEU A 87 1.16 13.99 -9.72
CA LEU A 87 2.61 13.79 -9.75
C LEU A 87 3.14 13.50 -11.17
N THR A 88 2.37 13.82 -12.20
CA THR A 88 2.73 13.54 -13.59
C THR A 88 3.96 14.34 -14.01
N ALA A 89 3.95 15.66 -13.76
CA ALA A 89 5.04 16.55 -14.14
C ALA A 89 6.34 16.21 -13.39
N GLU A 90 6.25 15.88 -12.11
CA GLU A 90 7.39 15.49 -11.28
C GLU A 90 8.03 14.19 -11.78
N LYS A 91 7.22 13.20 -12.17
CA LYS A 91 7.71 11.95 -12.75
C LYS A 91 8.43 12.19 -14.06
N GLU A 92 7.86 13.00 -14.94
CA GLU A 92 8.45 13.35 -16.24
C GLU A 92 9.79 14.08 -16.06
N LEU A 93 9.85 15.04 -15.14
CA LEU A 93 11.07 15.77 -14.82
C LEU A 93 12.18 14.85 -14.29
N VAL A 94 11.85 13.93 -13.37
CA VAL A 94 12.82 12.94 -12.86
C VAL A 94 13.32 12.05 -13.99
N MET A 95 12.43 11.55 -14.84
CA MET A 95 12.81 10.73 -15.99
C MET A 95 13.74 11.48 -16.94
N GLN A 96 13.41 12.70 -17.30
CA GLN A 96 14.24 13.55 -18.16
C GLN A 96 15.63 13.79 -17.54
N THR A 97 15.67 14.19 -16.29
CA THR A 97 16.93 14.50 -15.58
C THR A 97 17.85 13.27 -15.49
N VAL A 98 17.30 12.12 -15.12
CA VAL A 98 18.10 10.89 -14.94
C VAL A 98 18.50 10.29 -16.29
N SER A 99 17.67 10.43 -17.33
CA SER A 99 18.01 9.96 -18.68
C SER A 99 19.22 10.68 -19.30
N ALA A 100 19.58 11.85 -18.79
CA ALA A 100 20.78 12.57 -19.22
C ALA A 100 22.09 11.87 -18.80
N VAL A 101 22.04 10.98 -17.80
CA VAL A 101 23.22 10.31 -17.24
C VAL A 101 23.16 8.77 -17.31
N THR A 102 22.01 8.17 -17.63
CA THR A 102 21.84 6.72 -17.78
C THR A 102 20.62 6.34 -18.59
N THR A 103 20.61 5.13 -19.15
CA THR A 103 19.43 4.58 -19.81
C THR A 103 18.47 3.97 -18.78
N LEU A 104 17.23 4.46 -18.74
CA LEU A 104 16.20 3.93 -17.85
C LEU A 104 15.55 2.66 -18.42
N ASN A 105 15.51 1.60 -17.63
CA ASN A 105 14.71 0.41 -17.92
C ASN A 105 13.31 0.53 -17.29
N GLN A 106 12.41 -0.40 -17.60
CA GLN A 106 11.03 -0.40 -17.11
C GLN A 106 10.95 -0.42 -15.58
N MET A 107 11.78 -1.22 -14.91
CA MET A 107 11.79 -1.29 -13.44
C MET A 107 12.20 0.04 -12.81
N ALA A 108 13.24 0.71 -13.33
CA ALA A 108 13.66 2.02 -12.85
C ALA A 108 12.53 3.04 -13.01
N THR A 109 11.89 3.09 -14.18
CA THR A 109 10.80 4.01 -14.50
C THR A 109 9.55 3.77 -13.62
N SER A 110 9.16 2.51 -13.43
CA SER A 110 7.98 2.15 -12.62
C SER A 110 8.16 2.52 -11.15
N ASN A 111 9.37 2.41 -10.61
CA ASN A 111 9.67 2.71 -9.21
C ASN A 111 9.79 4.22 -8.89
N ILE A 112 9.70 5.11 -9.88
CA ILE A 112 9.68 6.57 -9.64
C ILE A 112 8.37 6.96 -8.94
N ALA A 113 7.23 6.55 -9.46
CA ALA A 113 5.92 6.94 -8.93
C ALA A 113 5.71 6.57 -7.45
N PRO A 114 5.97 5.34 -6.98
CA PRO A 114 5.86 5.01 -5.56
C PRO A 114 6.76 5.85 -4.65
N ARG A 115 7.97 6.22 -5.13
CA ARG A 115 8.89 7.08 -4.36
C ARG A 115 8.45 8.54 -4.32
N LEU A 116 7.89 9.06 -5.39
CA LEU A 116 7.26 10.39 -5.38
C LEU A 116 6.07 10.45 -4.44
N ARG A 117 5.23 9.41 -4.43
CA ARG A 117 4.11 9.30 -3.50
C ARG A 117 4.57 9.29 -2.04
N MET A 118 5.59 8.51 -1.71
CA MET A 118 6.20 8.49 -0.39
C MET A 118 6.71 9.88 0.01
N LEU A 119 7.51 10.53 -0.85
CA LEU A 119 8.02 11.87 -0.61
C LEU A 119 6.89 12.86 -0.35
N THR A 120 5.82 12.83 -1.14
CA THR A 120 4.64 13.71 -0.99
C THR A 120 3.95 13.49 0.34
N LEU A 121 3.69 12.23 0.73
CA LEU A 121 3.05 11.89 1.99
C LEU A 121 3.88 12.37 3.20
N TYR A 122 5.17 12.13 3.21
CA TYR A 122 6.05 12.58 4.29
C TYR A 122 6.21 14.10 4.33
N THR A 123 6.21 14.77 3.17
CA THR A 123 6.27 16.24 3.12
C THR A 123 5.02 16.88 3.72
N ILE A 124 3.83 16.40 3.34
CA ILE A 124 2.56 16.89 3.89
C ILE A 124 2.45 16.49 5.37
N GLY A 125 2.79 15.24 5.70
CA GLY A 125 2.77 14.71 7.07
C GLY A 125 3.61 15.56 8.02
N ALA A 126 4.85 15.86 7.63
CA ALA A 126 5.74 16.73 8.40
C ALA A 126 5.20 18.15 8.57
N ALA A 127 4.64 18.74 7.52
CA ALA A 127 4.08 20.09 7.56
C ALA A 127 2.85 20.20 8.49
N GLU A 128 2.04 19.13 8.55
CA GLU A 128 0.78 19.11 9.30
C GLU A 128 0.88 18.38 10.64
N GLY A 129 2.02 17.77 10.96
CA GLY A 129 2.23 16.99 12.18
C GLY A 129 1.44 15.67 12.17
N ARG A 130 1.41 14.95 11.04
CA ARG A 130 0.69 13.69 10.85
C ARG A 130 1.66 12.52 10.72
N LEU A 131 1.26 11.34 11.19
CA LEU A 131 1.95 10.08 10.88
C LEU A 131 1.51 9.54 9.53
N VAL A 132 2.45 8.98 8.78
CA VAL A 132 2.19 8.31 7.50
C VAL A 132 1.82 6.86 7.74
N ALA A 133 0.60 6.48 7.36
CA ALA A 133 0.14 5.10 7.43
C ALA A 133 0.51 4.32 6.15
N GLY A 134 1.13 3.16 6.33
CA GLY A 134 1.42 2.20 5.28
C GLY A 134 0.20 1.37 4.89
N THR A 135 0.16 0.97 3.62
CA THR A 135 -0.93 0.20 3.01
C THR A 135 -0.51 -1.17 2.48
N GLY A 136 0.74 -1.59 2.68
CA GLY A 136 1.24 -2.88 2.24
C GLY A 136 0.68 -4.03 3.10
N ASN A 137 0.18 -5.09 2.49
CA ASN A 137 -0.35 -6.25 3.17
C ASN A 137 0.70 -7.37 3.36
N ARG A 138 0.35 -8.41 4.11
CA ARG A 138 1.25 -9.54 4.42
C ARG A 138 1.69 -10.30 3.17
N SER A 139 0.79 -10.50 2.21
CA SER A 139 1.07 -11.26 1.00
C SER A 139 2.04 -10.51 0.09
N GLU A 140 1.84 -9.21 -0.10
CA GLU A 140 2.77 -8.33 -0.82
C GLU A 140 4.14 -8.27 -0.13
N ALA A 141 4.17 -8.11 1.19
CA ALA A 141 5.39 -8.09 1.97
C ALA A 141 6.15 -9.42 1.86
N TYR A 142 5.45 -10.56 1.91
CA TYR A 142 6.05 -11.89 1.77
C TYR A 142 6.70 -12.07 0.39
N MET A 143 5.98 -11.68 -0.67
CA MET A 143 6.48 -11.72 -2.05
C MET A 143 7.54 -10.65 -2.34
N GLY A 144 7.66 -9.62 -1.48
CA GLY A 144 8.45 -8.43 -1.77
C GLY A 144 7.90 -7.60 -2.91
N TYR A 145 6.60 -7.68 -3.15
CA TYR A 145 5.88 -6.99 -4.22
C TYR A 145 5.51 -5.56 -3.79
N PHE A 146 6.54 -4.79 -3.53
CA PHE A 146 6.50 -3.36 -3.17
C PHE A 146 7.81 -2.67 -3.54
N THR A 147 7.81 -1.35 -3.64
CA THR A 147 9.01 -0.56 -3.89
C THR A 147 9.70 -0.18 -2.58
N LYS A 148 10.93 -0.68 -2.37
CA LYS A 148 11.76 -0.27 -1.23
C LYS A 148 11.97 1.25 -1.26
N TRP A 149 11.69 1.92 -0.12
CA TRP A 149 11.74 3.38 0.01
C TRP A 149 10.73 4.12 -0.90
N GLY A 150 9.66 3.43 -1.28
CA GLY A 150 8.47 3.97 -1.89
C GLY A 150 7.27 3.63 -1.01
N ASP A 151 6.34 2.82 -1.52
CA ASP A 151 5.20 2.28 -0.74
C ASP A 151 5.60 1.37 0.42
N GLY A 152 6.85 0.87 0.44
CA GLY A 152 7.44 0.19 1.60
C GLY A 152 7.94 1.10 2.73
N ALA A 153 7.75 2.43 2.65
CA ALA A 153 8.12 3.39 3.69
C ALA A 153 6.89 4.02 4.32
N TYR A 154 6.79 3.93 5.65
CA TYR A 154 5.69 4.44 6.46
C TYR A 154 6.12 4.53 7.94
N ASP A 155 5.38 5.29 8.75
CA ASP A 155 5.61 5.37 10.20
C ASP A 155 4.97 4.20 10.94
N PHE A 156 3.82 3.71 10.47
CA PHE A 156 3.14 2.53 10.96
C PHE A 156 2.30 1.88 9.87
N ASN A 157 1.94 0.61 10.07
CA ASN A 157 1.08 -0.10 9.12
C ASN A 157 0.06 -0.97 9.89
N PRO A 158 -1.23 -0.61 9.86
CA PRO A 158 -2.26 -1.30 10.63
C PRO A 158 -2.75 -2.61 9.99
N ILE A 159 -2.29 -2.95 8.78
CA ILE A 159 -2.72 -4.14 8.03
C ILE A 159 -1.58 -5.07 7.61
N ALA A 160 -0.36 -4.82 8.12
CA ALA A 160 0.85 -5.55 7.73
C ALA A 160 0.79 -7.07 7.98
N ASP A 161 -0.07 -7.53 8.87
CA ASP A 161 -0.28 -8.94 9.23
C ASP A 161 -1.43 -9.62 8.47
N LEU A 162 -2.22 -8.85 7.71
CA LEU A 162 -3.37 -9.37 6.96
C LEU A 162 -2.94 -9.85 5.56
N THR A 163 -3.42 -11.03 5.17
CA THR A 163 -3.33 -11.52 3.80
C THR A 163 -4.35 -10.80 2.90
N VAL A 164 -4.20 -10.92 1.58
CA VAL A 164 -5.15 -10.34 0.61
C VAL A 164 -6.57 -10.87 0.83
N THR A 165 -6.71 -12.18 1.07
CA THR A 165 -8.01 -12.80 1.38
C THR A 165 -8.63 -12.20 2.64
N GLU A 166 -7.86 -12.08 3.73
CA GLU A 166 -8.33 -11.50 4.99
C GLU A 166 -8.73 -10.01 4.83
N ILE A 167 -8.08 -9.26 3.96
CA ILE A 167 -8.46 -7.87 3.66
C ILE A 167 -9.83 -7.80 2.99
N TYR A 168 -10.12 -8.65 2.00
CA TYR A 168 -11.44 -8.69 1.38
C TYR A 168 -12.53 -9.12 2.35
N GLU A 169 -12.27 -10.11 3.21
CA GLU A 169 -13.19 -10.52 4.27
C GLU A 169 -13.48 -9.37 5.24
N PHE A 170 -12.45 -8.62 5.64
CA PHE A 170 -12.58 -7.49 6.55
C PHE A 170 -13.37 -6.33 5.92
N LEU A 171 -13.09 -5.98 4.66
CA LEU A 171 -13.84 -4.97 3.91
C LEU A 171 -15.32 -5.37 3.74
N THR A 172 -15.59 -6.65 3.52
CA THR A 172 -16.95 -7.18 3.46
C THR A 172 -17.67 -7.03 4.79
N TRP A 173 -17.00 -7.34 5.91
CA TRP A 173 -17.54 -7.14 7.26
C TRP A 173 -17.80 -5.65 7.56
N LEU A 174 -16.97 -4.74 7.06
CA LEU A 174 -17.13 -3.28 7.18
C LEU A 174 -18.20 -2.71 6.25
N HIS A 175 -18.81 -3.52 5.39
CA HIS A 175 -19.74 -3.07 4.35
C HIS A 175 -19.13 -1.98 3.44
N ALA A 176 -17.87 -2.13 3.07
CA ALA A 176 -17.18 -1.24 2.15
C ALA A 176 -17.84 -1.26 0.76
N PRO A 177 -17.62 -0.25 -0.11
CA PRO A 177 -18.22 -0.21 -1.44
C PRO A 177 -17.93 -1.46 -2.26
N GLU A 178 -18.94 -2.03 -2.91
CA GLU A 178 -18.86 -3.26 -3.72
C GLU A 178 -17.77 -3.22 -4.81
N ASN A 179 -17.58 -2.05 -5.43
CA ASN A 179 -16.54 -1.84 -6.45
C ASN A 179 -15.12 -2.07 -5.89
N ILE A 180 -14.89 -1.78 -4.61
CA ILE A 180 -13.61 -2.06 -3.92
C ILE A 180 -13.48 -3.56 -3.63
N ILE A 181 -14.55 -4.19 -3.12
CA ILE A 181 -14.54 -5.61 -2.74
C ILE A 181 -14.35 -6.51 -3.97
N ARG A 182 -14.89 -6.13 -5.14
CA ARG A 182 -14.81 -6.91 -6.38
C ARG A 182 -13.61 -6.57 -7.27
N LYS A 183 -12.84 -5.54 -6.95
CA LYS A 183 -11.71 -5.07 -7.76
C LYS A 183 -10.54 -6.04 -7.65
N ALA A 184 -10.04 -6.52 -8.79
CA ALA A 184 -8.84 -7.35 -8.83
C ALA A 184 -7.59 -6.58 -8.35
N PRO A 185 -6.68 -7.23 -7.59
CA PRO A 185 -5.44 -6.61 -7.15
C PRO A 185 -4.55 -6.15 -8.33
N SER A 186 -4.06 -4.92 -8.26
CA SER A 186 -3.13 -4.37 -9.24
C SER A 186 -2.34 -3.21 -8.65
N ALA A 187 -1.04 -3.19 -8.85
CA ALA A 187 -0.18 -2.07 -8.46
C ALA A 187 -0.42 -0.80 -9.30
N GLY A 188 -1.14 -0.89 -10.43
CA GLY A 188 -1.53 0.24 -11.27
C GLY A 188 -0.35 1.02 -11.87
N LEU A 189 0.81 0.39 -12.09
CA LEU A 189 2.01 1.03 -12.60
C LEU A 189 1.99 1.20 -14.11
N PHE A 190 1.24 0.36 -14.83
CA PHE A 190 1.00 0.43 -16.27
C PHE A 190 -0.37 -0.18 -16.66
N GLU A 191 -0.83 0.12 -17.88
CA GLU A 191 -2.14 -0.29 -18.36
C GLU A 191 -2.22 -1.82 -18.54
N GLY A 192 -3.32 -2.44 -18.07
CA GLY A 192 -3.55 -3.88 -18.14
C GLY A 192 -2.77 -4.74 -17.14
N GLN A 193 -1.99 -4.13 -16.24
CA GLN A 193 -1.27 -4.86 -15.19
C GLN A 193 -2.24 -5.50 -14.20
N THR A 194 -2.04 -6.80 -13.93
CA THR A 194 -2.52 -7.46 -12.71
C THR A 194 -1.33 -8.10 -12.00
N ASP A 195 -1.32 -8.01 -10.69
CA ASP A 195 -0.22 -8.53 -9.87
C ASP A 195 -0.03 -10.04 -10.08
N GLU A 196 -1.13 -10.79 -10.15
CA GLU A 196 -1.10 -12.26 -10.32
C GLU A 196 -0.52 -12.68 -11.68
N GLN A 197 -0.83 -11.94 -12.76
CA GLN A 197 -0.25 -12.21 -14.09
C GLN A 197 1.24 -11.93 -14.10
N GLU A 198 1.69 -10.86 -13.44
CA GLU A 198 3.10 -10.51 -13.37
C GLU A 198 3.90 -11.50 -12.51
N MET A 199 3.34 -11.91 -11.38
CA MET A 199 3.98 -12.87 -10.47
C MET A 199 3.92 -14.31 -11.00
N GLY A 200 2.88 -14.67 -11.76
CA GLY A 200 2.63 -16.03 -12.23
C GLY A 200 2.05 -16.95 -11.15
N VAL A 201 1.48 -16.40 -10.10
CA VAL A 201 0.84 -17.10 -8.98
C VAL A 201 -0.30 -16.25 -8.41
N THR A 202 -1.39 -16.90 -7.98
CA THR A 202 -2.55 -16.21 -7.42
C THR A 202 -2.36 -15.82 -5.96
N TYR A 203 -3.01 -14.73 -5.52
CA TYR A 203 -3.00 -14.37 -4.10
C TYR A 203 -3.64 -15.44 -3.22
N ALA A 204 -4.63 -16.17 -3.70
CA ALA A 204 -5.20 -17.31 -2.97
C ALA A 204 -4.16 -18.40 -2.68
N ALA A 205 -3.28 -18.71 -3.64
CA ALA A 205 -2.18 -19.66 -3.45
C ALA A 205 -1.10 -19.11 -2.49
N ILE A 206 -0.75 -17.84 -2.64
CA ILE A 206 0.20 -17.14 -1.75
C ILE A 206 -0.31 -17.14 -0.31
N ASP A 207 -1.57 -16.75 -0.10
CA ASP A 207 -2.19 -16.66 1.22
C ASP A 207 -2.28 -18.05 1.88
N LYS A 208 -2.69 -19.08 1.13
CA LYS A 208 -2.70 -20.46 1.61
C LYS A 208 -1.29 -20.87 2.05
N TYR A 209 -0.28 -20.62 1.24
CA TYR A 209 1.10 -20.95 1.57
C TYR A 209 1.60 -20.23 2.84
N ILE A 210 1.31 -18.94 2.97
CA ILE A 210 1.67 -18.15 4.16
C ILE A 210 1.00 -18.68 5.44
N LEU A 211 -0.25 -19.12 5.34
CA LEU A 211 -1.06 -19.53 6.49
C LEU A 211 -0.84 -20.98 6.89
N THR A 212 -0.59 -21.88 5.94
CA THR A 212 -0.57 -23.34 6.16
C THR A 212 0.75 -24.03 5.79
N GLY A 213 1.61 -23.37 5.02
CA GLY A 213 2.81 -23.96 4.43
C GLY A 213 2.52 -24.83 3.20
N GLU A 214 1.27 -24.91 2.74
CA GLU A 214 0.84 -25.79 1.63
C GLU A 214 0.67 -25.01 0.33
N ALA A 215 1.31 -25.48 -0.74
CA ALA A 215 1.13 -25.01 -2.12
C ALA A 215 1.43 -26.14 -3.11
N SER A 216 1.07 -25.97 -4.38
CA SER A 216 1.59 -26.83 -5.45
C SER A 216 3.12 -26.64 -5.58
N GLU A 217 3.84 -27.66 -6.09
CA GLU A 217 5.28 -27.54 -6.33
C GLU A 217 5.62 -26.31 -7.23
N HIS A 218 4.76 -26.04 -8.21
CA HIS A 218 4.90 -24.91 -9.12
C HIS A 218 4.76 -23.57 -8.37
N ASP A 219 3.68 -23.39 -7.63
CA ASP A 219 3.41 -22.14 -6.88
C ASP A 219 4.48 -21.92 -5.81
N LYS A 220 4.83 -22.99 -5.08
CA LYS A 220 5.89 -22.94 -4.06
C LYS A 220 7.21 -22.45 -4.65
N ALA A 221 7.63 -22.97 -5.79
CA ALA A 221 8.87 -22.55 -6.45
C ALA A 221 8.86 -21.06 -6.82
N ILE A 222 7.70 -20.54 -7.28
CA ILE A 222 7.54 -19.11 -7.58
C ILE A 222 7.61 -18.28 -6.29
N ILE A 223 6.83 -18.65 -5.28
CA ILE A 223 6.75 -17.92 -4.00
C ILE A 223 8.12 -17.86 -3.32
N ASP A 224 8.81 -18.99 -3.19
CA ASP A 224 10.14 -19.06 -2.57
C ASP A 224 11.18 -18.22 -3.32
N ARG A 225 11.11 -18.19 -4.65
CA ARG A 225 11.98 -17.35 -5.48
C ARG A 225 11.75 -15.85 -5.24
N TYR A 226 10.49 -15.40 -5.22
CA TYR A 226 10.16 -13.99 -4.93
C TYR A 226 10.57 -13.62 -3.51
N HIS A 227 10.25 -14.48 -2.54
CA HIS A 227 10.59 -14.27 -1.14
C HIS A 227 12.10 -14.11 -0.94
N SER A 228 12.90 -15.04 -1.44
CA SER A 228 14.37 -15.02 -1.28
C SER A 228 15.02 -13.80 -1.94
N ARG A 229 14.63 -13.49 -3.19
CA ARG A 229 15.19 -12.35 -3.94
C ARG A 229 14.86 -10.99 -3.33
N SER A 230 13.76 -10.90 -2.59
CA SER A 230 13.26 -9.65 -2.02
C SER A 230 13.60 -9.47 -0.53
N GLU A 231 14.39 -10.36 0.06
CA GLU A 231 14.70 -10.31 1.50
C GLU A 231 15.30 -8.96 1.94
N HIS A 232 16.14 -8.35 1.09
CA HIS A 232 16.74 -7.04 1.34
C HIS A 232 15.70 -5.91 1.48
N LYS A 233 14.46 -6.12 1.00
CA LYS A 233 13.36 -5.13 1.15
C LYS A 233 12.71 -5.19 2.52
N ARG A 234 12.75 -6.36 3.18
CA ARG A 234 12.13 -6.62 4.49
C ARG A 234 13.08 -6.41 5.67
N ARG A 235 14.37 -6.20 5.38
CA ARG A 235 15.39 -5.92 6.40
C ARG A 235 15.79 -4.45 6.40
N PRO A 236 16.21 -3.91 7.55
CA PRO A 236 16.90 -2.63 7.58
C PRO A 236 18.07 -2.59 6.59
N ALA A 237 18.56 -1.40 6.28
CA ALA A 237 19.78 -1.25 5.49
C ALA A 237 20.95 -1.99 6.19
N ALA A 238 21.75 -2.72 5.41
CA ALA A 238 22.94 -3.35 5.96
C ALA A 238 23.92 -2.27 6.47
N THR A 239 24.39 -2.43 7.70
CA THR A 239 25.35 -1.54 8.34
C THR A 239 26.59 -2.34 8.74
N TYR A 240 27.75 -1.71 8.62
CA TYR A 240 28.99 -2.26 9.15
C TYR A 240 29.08 -1.96 10.65
N HIS A 241 29.39 -2.96 11.44
CA HIS A 241 29.74 -2.83 12.85
C HIS A 241 31.16 -3.35 13.03
N ALA A 242 32.07 -2.54 13.60
CA ALA A 242 33.38 -3.01 14.01
C ALA A 242 33.21 -3.99 15.19
N GLU A 243 33.98 -5.08 15.18
CA GLU A 243 34.10 -6.03 16.29
C GLU A 243 34.82 -5.41 17.49
#